data_6b498df421e53ab8f989dc571a6c6b4b
#
_entry.id   6b498df421e53ab8f989dc571a6c6b4b
#
_cell.length_a   1.000
_cell.length_b   1.000
_cell.length_c   1.000
_cell.angle_alpha   90.00
_cell.angle_beta   90.00
_cell.angle_gamma   90.00
#
_symmetry.space_group_name_H-M   'P 1'
#
loop_
_entity.id
_entity.type
_entity.pdbx_description
1 polymer ?
#
loop_
_entity_poly.entity_id
_entity_poly.type
_entity_poly.pdbx_seq_one_letter_code
_entity_poly.pdbx_strand_id
1 'polypeptide(L)'
;NLRSDELTKENIIQRLRSFAQKAFRRAPVAGELEPVQKLVSQKINDGMAPLEALKLGFQSILCSPGFLYLNLGEGELNEYALASRLSYFLWSSPPDDTLLNLARIGSLRAGLSSQVKRMLSDSRSDRFVRHFVRSWLDLDNIGSMPPSQDFLVYYRDNLESAMRDETETFFRHVLDNNLPPREFLDANYSFLNRELALHYGIQGVEGNKLRRVSLSGSSRGGLLGHGAFLTASANGVDTSPVVRGIYVLEKILGYTPPPPPPDVPAVEPDIRNATTI
;
A
#
# COMPACT_ATOMS: atom_id res chain seq x y z
N ASN A 1 5.51 -15.47 -27.77
CA ASN A 1 5.47 -15.09 -29.19
C ASN A 1 4.25 -15.74 -29.81
N LEU A 2 3.20 -14.94 -30.10
CA LEU A 2 2.04 -15.41 -30.86
C LEU A 2 2.42 -15.52 -32.33
N ARG A 3 2.33 -16.71 -32.91
CA ARG A 3 2.49 -16.90 -34.34
C ARG A 3 1.19 -16.47 -35.03
N SER A 4 1.34 -15.74 -36.13
CA SER A 4 0.21 -15.17 -36.90
C SER A 4 -0.74 -16.26 -37.42
N ASP A 5 -0.20 -17.44 -37.69
CA ASP A 5 -0.87 -18.57 -38.27
C ASP A 5 -1.83 -19.31 -37.30
N GLU A 6 -1.72 -19.03 -35.99
CA GLU A 6 -2.54 -19.65 -34.93
C GLU A 6 -3.77 -18.78 -34.55
N LEU A 7 -3.95 -17.60 -35.17
CA LEU A 7 -5.01 -16.65 -34.83
C LEU A 7 -6.24 -16.87 -35.72
N THR A 8 -6.96 -17.98 -35.52
CA THR A 8 -8.32 -18.11 -36.07
C THR A 8 -9.30 -17.20 -35.34
N LYS A 9 -10.44 -16.92 -35.96
CA LYS A 9 -11.51 -16.11 -35.37
C LYS A 9 -11.99 -16.67 -34.03
N GLU A 10 -12.13 -17.98 -33.92
CA GLU A 10 -12.52 -18.69 -32.71
C GLU A 10 -11.48 -18.53 -31.61
N ASN A 11 -10.20 -18.67 -31.94
CA ASN A 11 -9.10 -18.48 -30.99
C ASN A 11 -9.02 -17.03 -30.49
N ILE A 12 -9.29 -16.05 -31.35
CA ILE A 12 -9.35 -14.64 -30.95
C ILE A 12 -10.48 -14.42 -29.96
N ILE A 13 -11.68 -14.91 -30.23
CA ILE A 13 -12.83 -14.78 -29.32
C ILE A 13 -12.54 -15.43 -27.96
N GLN A 14 -11.92 -16.62 -27.95
CA GLN A 14 -11.56 -17.29 -26.71
C GLN A 14 -10.51 -16.49 -25.91
N ARG A 15 -9.51 -15.93 -26.58
CA ARG A 15 -8.50 -15.05 -25.94
C ARG A 15 -9.13 -13.78 -25.37
N LEU A 16 -10.07 -13.15 -26.10
CA LEU A 16 -10.81 -12.00 -25.59
C LEU A 16 -11.61 -12.32 -24.33
N ARG A 17 -12.26 -13.48 -24.27
CA ARG A 17 -12.99 -13.95 -23.08
C ARG A 17 -12.07 -14.15 -21.89
N SER A 18 -10.95 -14.86 -22.10
CA SER A 18 -9.95 -15.09 -21.04
C SER A 18 -9.34 -13.80 -20.53
N PHE A 19 -9.04 -12.88 -21.44
CA PHE A 19 -8.52 -11.55 -21.07
C PHE A 19 -9.56 -10.74 -20.30
N ALA A 20 -10.80 -10.70 -20.77
CA ALA A 20 -11.88 -9.97 -20.11
C ALA A 20 -12.17 -10.51 -18.69
N GLN A 21 -12.09 -11.82 -18.48
CA GLN A 21 -12.24 -12.40 -17.13
C GLN A 21 -11.19 -11.84 -16.15
N LYS A 22 -9.95 -11.71 -16.59
CA LYS A 22 -8.88 -11.11 -15.76
C LYS A 22 -9.05 -9.61 -15.63
N ALA A 23 -9.36 -8.93 -16.72
CA ALA A 23 -9.54 -7.48 -16.74
C ALA A 23 -10.74 -7.03 -15.88
N PHE A 24 -11.86 -7.73 -15.96
CA PHE A 24 -13.07 -7.43 -15.16
C PHE A 24 -13.01 -8.01 -13.76
N ARG A 25 -12.00 -8.83 -13.46
CA ARG A 25 -11.81 -9.50 -12.15
C ARG A 25 -12.98 -10.42 -11.77
N ARG A 26 -13.77 -10.83 -12.77
CA ARG A 26 -14.93 -11.72 -12.68
C ARG A 26 -15.24 -12.36 -14.03
N ALA A 27 -16.07 -13.36 -14.04
CA ALA A 27 -16.62 -13.84 -15.31
C ALA A 27 -17.44 -12.70 -15.97
N PRO A 28 -17.25 -12.44 -17.27
CA PRO A 28 -18.12 -11.54 -18.02
C PRO A 28 -19.57 -12.03 -17.96
N VAL A 29 -20.53 -11.12 -17.77
CA VAL A 29 -21.95 -11.48 -17.82
C VAL A 29 -22.42 -11.74 -19.25
N ALA A 30 -23.54 -12.39 -19.41
CA ALA A 30 -24.11 -12.68 -20.72
C ALA A 30 -24.30 -11.38 -21.52
N GLY A 31 -23.90 -11.37 -22.78
CA GLY A 31 -23.97 -10.20 -23.66
C GLY A 31 -22.89 -9.15 -23.48
N GLU A 32 -22.15 -9.13 -22.37
CA GLU A 32 -21.19 -8.06 -22.06
C GLU A 32 -20.04 -7.95 -23.08
N LEU A 33 -19.59 -9.06 -23.64
CA LEU A 33 -18.54 -9.07 -24.65
C LEU A 33 -19.05 -9.06 -26.11
N GLU A 34 -20.36 -9.15 -26.33
CA GLU A 34 -20.91 -9.19 -27.68
C GLU A 34 -20.51 -7.98 -28.54
N PRO A 35 -20.53 -6.71 -28.04
CA PRO A 35 -20.10 -5.57 -28.83
C PRO A 35 -18.65 -5.67 -29.28
N VAL A 36 -17.75 -6.13 -28.39
CA VAL A 36 -16.33 -6.30 -28.70
C VAL A 36 -16.11 -7.42 -29.71
N GLN A 37 -16.79 -8.57 -29.51
CA GLN A 37 -16.69 -9.71 -30.43
C GLN A 37 -17.22 -9.37 -31.82
N LYS A 38 -18.33 -8.61 -31.90
CA LYS A 38 -18.90 -8.12 -33.15
C LYS A 38 -17.95 -7.17 -33.86
N LEU A 39 -17.39 -6.19 -33.14
CA LEU A 39 -16.41 -5.25 -33.66
C LEU A 39 -15.20 -5.97 -34.26
N VAL A 40 -14.59 -6.87 -33.50
CA VAL A 40 -13.40 -7.62 -33.91
C VAL A 40 -13.71 -8.52 -35.11
N SER A 41 -14.85 -9.21 -35.11
CA SER A 41 -15.28 -10.05 -36.22
C SER A 41 -15.50 -9.25 -37.49
N GLN A 42 -16.12 -8.08 -37.39
CA GLN A 42 -16.34 -7.18 -38.55
C GLN A 42 -14.99 -6.70 -39.10
N LYS A 43 -14.05 -6.28 -38.27
CA LYS A 43 -12.74 -5.79 -38.70
C LYS A 43 -11.92 -6.88 -39.40
N ILE A 44 -11.99 -8.13 -38.94
CA ILE A 44 -11.37 -9.27 -39.64
C ILE A 44 -12.02 -9.46 -41.04
N ASN A 45 -13.34 -9.39 -41.12
CA ASN A 45 -14.06 -9.51 -42.40
C ASN A 45 -13.74 -8.34 -43.37
N ASP A 46 -13.45 -7.15 -42.81
CA ASP A 46 -13.01 -5.94 -43.56
C ASP A 46 -11.53 -6.03 -44.00
N GLY A 47 -10.81 -7.15 -43.72
CA GLY A 47 -9.43 -7.40 -44.15
C GLY A 47 -8.36 -6.98 -43.13
N MET A 48 -8.74 -6.61 -41.90
CA MET A 48 -7.75 -6.33 -40.84
C MET A 48 -6.98 -7.59 -40.46
N ALA A 49 -5.66 -7.46 -40.28
CA ALA A 49 -4.84 -8.57 -39.83
C ALA A 49 -5.31 -9.14 -38.47
N PRO A 50 -5.36 -10.47 -38.27
CA PRO A 50 -5.88 -11.09 -37.07
C PRO A 50 -5.25 -10.60 -35.77
N LEU A 51 -3.96 -10.32 -35.77
CA LEU A 51 -3.24 -9.78 -34.60
C LEU A 51 -3.69 -8.34 -34.27
N GLU A 52 -3.91 -7.51 -35.27
CA GLU A 52 -4.37 -6.14 -35.06
C GLU A 52 -5.83 -6.11 -34.59
N ALA A 53 -6.66 -7.02 -35.10
CA ALA A 53 -8.03 -7.20 -34.63
C ALA A 53 -8.08 -7.67 -33.17
N LEU A 54 -7.18 -8.57 -32.76
CA LEU A 54 -7.04 -9.00 -31.35
C LEU A 54 -6.61 -7.84 -30.45
N LYS A 55 -5.63 -7.04 -30.86
CA LYS A 55 -5.21 -5.83 -30.13
C LYS A 55 -6.35 -4.83 -29.96
N LEU A 56 -7.11 -4.58 -31.01
CA LEU A 56 -8.30 -3.73 -30.96
C LEU A 56 -9.32 -4.25 -29.93
N GLY A 57 -9.54 -5.57 -29.91
CA GLY A 57 -10.40 -6.21 -28.92
C GLY A 57 -9.92 -6.02 -27.50
N PHE A 58 -8.62 -6.17 -27.22
CA PHE A 58 -8.05 -5.88 -25.90
C PHE A 58 -8.20 -4.40 -25.51
N GLN A 59 -7.93 -3.48 -26.41
CA GLN A 59 -8.13 -2.06 -26.19
C GLN A 59 -9.60 -1.75 -25.83
N SER A 60 -10.54 -2.33 -26.59
CA SER A 60 -11.97 -2.15 -26.32
C SER A 60 -12.38 -2.66 -24.94
N ILE A 61 -11.83 -3.81 -24.50
CA ILE A 61 -12.04 -4.34 -23.13
C ILE A 61 -11.49 -3.39 -22.09
N LEU A 62 -10.28 -2.84 -22.28
CA LEU A 62 -9.65 -1.91 -21.35
C LEU A 62 -10.34 -0.54 -21.28
N CYS A 63 -11.10 -0.16 -22.32
CA CYS A 63 -11.91 1.04 -22.31
C CYS A 63 -13.35 0.81 -21.80
N SER A 64 -13.71 -0.42 -21.46
CA SER A 64 -15.07 -0.77 -21.03
C SER A 64 -15.33 -0.45 -19.56
N PRO A 65 -16.59 -0.18 -19.17
CA PRO A 65 -16.96 0.01 -17.76
C PRO A 65 -16.56 -1.14 -16.86
N GLY A 66 -16.61 -2.39 -17.34
CA GLY A 66 -16.21 -3.58 -16.59
C GLY A 66 -14.74 -3.57 -16.14
N PHE A 67 -13.86 -2.91 -16.88
CA PHE A 67 -12.48 -2.70 -16.49
C PHE A 67 -12.27 -1.43 -15.67
N LEU A 68 -12.82 -0.30 -16.13
CA LEU A 68 -12.57 1.03 -15.57
C LEU A 68 -13.15 1.20 -14.15
N TYR A 69 -14.29 0.55 -13.89
CA TYR A 69 -14.96 0.68 -12.60
C TYR A 69 -14.82 -0.60 -11.77
N LEU A 70 -14.53 -0.43 -10.49
CA LEU A 70 -14.56 -1.51 -9.50
C LEU A 70 -15.96 -1.54 -8.87
N ASN A 71 -16.92 -2.11 -9.58
CA ASN A 71 -18.27 -2.29 -9.05
C ASN A 71 -18.31 -3.55 -8.16
N LEU A 72 -18.38 -3.35 -6.86
CA LEU A 72 -18.43 -4.42 -5.87
C LEU A 72 -19.87 -4.81 -5.46
N GLY A 73 -20.87 -4.08 -5.98
CA GLY A 73 -22.27 -4.22 -5.56
C GLY A 73 -22.56 -3.56 -4.22
N GLU A 74 -23.83 -3.60 -3.83
CA GLU A 74 -24.31 -3.14 -2.53
C GLU A 74 -24.49 -4.32 -1.57
N GLY A 75 -24.35 -4.08 -0.28
CA GLY A 75 -24.55 -5.08 0.77
C GLY A 75 -23.40 -6.09 0.88
N GLU A 76 -23.73 -7.38 1.03
CA GLU A 76 -22.73 -8.42 1.20
C GLU A 76 -21.99 -8.71 -0.10
N LEU A 77 -20.64 -8.72 -0.04
CA LEU A 77 -19.81 -8.96 -1.21
C LEU A 77 -20.01 -10.38 -1.74
N ASN A 78 -20.23 -10.50 -3.04
CA ASN A 78 -20.11 -11.79 -3.71
C ASN A 78 -18.65 -12.26 -3.76
N GLU A 79 -18.41 -13.52 -4.12
CA GLU A 79 -17.08 -14.14 -4.12
C GLU A 79 -16.06 -13.39 -5.02
N TYR A 80 -16.45 -12.86 -6.18
CA TYR A 80 -15.56 -12.10 -7.06
C TYR A 80 -15.26 -10.70 -6.51
N ALA A 81 -16.26 -10.05 -5.89
CA ALA A 81 -16.07 -8.78 -5.21
C ALA A 81 -15.14 -8.94 -4.00
N LEU A 82 -15.29 -10.05 -3.24
CA LEU A 82 -14.41 -10.42 -2.14
C LEU A 82 -12.98 -10.67 -2.64
N ALA A 83 -12.80 -11.43 -3.72
CA ALA A 83 -11.51 -11.68 -4.34
C ALA A 83 -10.80 -10.37 -4.75
N SER A 84 -11.55 -9.47 -5.41
CA SER A 84 -11.04 -8.17 -5.82
C SER A 84 -10.64 -7.31 -4.63
N ARG A 85 -11.53 -7.18 -3.63
CA ARG A 85 -11.24 -6.38 -2.45
C ARG A 85 -10.04 -6.88 -1.68
N LEU A 86 -9.93 -8.20 -1.47
CA LEU A 86 -8.80 -8.83 -0.82
C LEU A 86 -7.49 -8.59 -1.59
N SER A 87 -7.51 -8.76 -2.90
CA SER A 87 -6.33 -8.63 -3.74
C SER A 87 -5.83 -7.18 -3.81
N TYR A 88 -6.71 -6.22 -4.02
CA TYR A 88 -6.32 -4.81 -4.02
C TYR A 88 -5.85 -4.35 -2.64
N PHE A 89 -6.44 -4.85 -1.56
CA PHE A 89 -6.01 -4.53 -0.20
C PHE A 89 -4.61 -5.05 0.10
N LEU A 90 -4.33 -6.34 -0.17
CA LEU A 90 -3.07 -6.96 0.20
C LEU A 90 -1.96 -6.83 -0.86
N TRP A 91 -2.31 -6.67 -2.14
CA TRP A 91 -1.33 -6.68 -3.23
C TRP A 91 -1.34 -5.42 -4.09
N SER A 92 -2.34 -4.54 -3.93
CA SER A 92 -2.55 -3.39 -4.83
C SER A 92 -2.59 -3.80 -6.31
N SER A 93 -3.16 -4.95 -6.58
CA SER A 93 -3.22 -5.55 -7.93
C SER A 93 -4.46 -6.44 -8.09
N PRO A 94 -4.87 -6.76 -9.34
CA PRO A 94 -5.99 -7.65 -9.60
C PRO A 94 -5.81 -9.03 -8.95
N PRO A 95 -6.93 -9.76 -8.69
CA PRO A 95 -6.88 -11.13 -8.20
C PRO A 95 -6.09 -12.05 -9.13
N ASP A 96 -5.33 -12.97 -8.54
CA ASP A 96 -4.68 -14.03 -9.29
C ASP A 96 -5.66 -15.15 -9.69
N ASP A 97 -5.19 -16.07 -10.52
CA ASP A 97 -6.01 -17.17 -11.01
C ASP A 97 -6.52 -18.07 -9.87
N THR A 98 -5.79 -18.18 -8.76
CA THR A 98 -6.22 -18.93 -7.56
C THR A 98 -7.45 -18.28 -6.93
N LEU A 99 -7.42 -16.98 -6.68
CA LEU A 99 -8.55 -16.24 -6.11
C LEU A 99 -9.77 -16.26 -7.05
N LEU A 100 -9.54 -16.06 -8.37
CA LEU A 100 -10.62 -16.11 -9.36
C LEU A 100 -11.26 -17.50 -9.46
N ASN A 101 -10.45 -18.57 -9.37
CA ASN A 101 -10.98 -19.94 -9.38
C ASN A 101 -11.78 -20.25 -8.11
N LEU A 102 -11.31 -19.86 -6.92
CA LEU A 102 -12.05 -20.03 -5.69
C LEU A 102 -13.37 -19.24 -5.71
N ALA A 103 -13.35 -18.02 -6.23
CA ALA A 103 -14.55 -17.21 -6.41
C ALA A 103 -15.55 -17.88 -7.38
N ARG A 104 -15.05 -18.44 -8.48
CA ARG A 104 -15.89 -19.13 -9.48
C ARG A 104 -16.64 -20.35 -8.92
N ILE A 105 -16.01 -21.09 -7.99
CA ILE A 105 -16.63 -22.28 -7.37
C ILE A 105 -17.32 -21.97 -6.04
N GLY A 106 -17.41 -20.68 -5.65
CA GLY A 106 -18.10 -20.27 -4.41
C GLY A 106 -17.39 -20.68 -3.12
N SER A 107 -16.06 -20.88 -3.12
CA SER A 107 -15.30 -21.40 -1.98
C SER A 107 -14.31 -20.41 -1.37
N LEU A 108 -14.21 -19.18 -1.90
CA LEU A 108 -13.23 -18.21 -1.42
C LEU A 108 -13.53 -17.79 0.03
N ARG A 109 -14.77 -17.52 0.35
CA ARG A 109 -15.19 -17.09 1.71
C ARG A 109 -14.86 -18.17 2.75
N ALA A 110 -15.14 -19.44 2.45
CA ALA A 110 -14.78 -20.54 3.33
C ALA A 110 -13.26 -20.71 3.52
N GLY A 111 -12.49 -20.44 2.47
CA GLY A 111 -11.03 -20.51 2.47
C GLY A 111 -10.30 -19.19 2.80
N LEU A 112 -11.01 -18.13 3.24
CA LEU A 112 -10.47 -16.78 3.34
C LEU A 112 -9.19 -16.71 4.19
N SER A 113 -9.17 -17.33 5.36
CA SER A 113 -8.01 -17.32 6.27
C SER A 113 -6.76 -17.91 5.63
N SER A 114 -6.88 -19.00 4.88
CA SER A 114 -5.76 -19.63 4.19
C SER A 114 -5.24 -18.75 3.04
N GLN A 115 -6.15 -18.09 2.31
CA GLN A 115 -5.78 -17.16 1.24
C GLN A 115 -5.10 -15.90 1.79
N VAL A 116 -5.58 -15.34 2.90
CA VAL A 116 -4.90 -14.21 3.59
C VAL A 116 -3.47 -14.59 3.97
N LYS A 117 -3.26 -15.75 4.59
CA LYS A 117 -1.92 -16.24 4.94
C LYS A 117 -1.02 -16.38 3.71
N ARG A 118 -1.52 -17.02 2.65
CA ARG A 118 -0.80 -17.16 1.38
C ARG A 118 -0.41 -15.80 0.81
N MET A 119 -1.35 -14.87 0.80
CA MET A 119 -1.14 -13.56 0.20
C MET A 119 -0.18 -12.68 1.01
N LEU A 120 -0.20 -12.77 2.33
CA LEU A 120 0.76 -12.07 3.19
C LEU A 120 2.19 -12.63 3.05
N SER A 121 2.34 -13.93 2.74
CA SER A 121 3.65 -14.54 2.48
C SER A 121 4.20 -14.27 1.07
N ASP A 122 3.42 -13.66 0.19
CA ASP A 122 3.84 -13.26 -1.16
C ASP A 122 4.50 -11.88 -1.14
N SER A 123 5.58 -11.68 -1.89
CA SER A 123 6.31 -10.40 -1.95
C SER A 123 5.44 -9.21 -2.38
N ARG A 124 4.34 -9.44 -3.10
CA ARG A 124 3.37 -8.39 -3.44
C ARG A 124 2.76 -7.71 -2.22
N SER A 125 2.73 -8.40 -1.07
CA SER A 125 2.22 -7.85 0.19
C SER A 125 3.09 -6.75 0.80
N ASP A 126 4.32 -6.55 0.30
CA ASP A 126 5.15 -5.41 0.69
C ASP A 126 4.45 -4.07 0.36
N ARG A 127 3.59 -4.06 -0.67
CA ARG A 127 2.77 -2.89 -1.00
C ARG A 127 1.74 -2.60 0.09
N PHE A 128 1.10 -3.64 0.63
CA PHE A 128 0.19 -3.47 1.78
C PHE A 128 0.91 -2.86 2.97
N VAL A 129 2.04 -3.44 3.38
CA VAL A 129 2.82 -2.93 4.51
C VAL A 129 3.16 -1.46 4.31
N ARG A 130 3.73 -1.11 3.16
CA ARG A 130 4.09 0.27 2.84
C ARG A 130 2.90 1.22 2.86
N HIS A 131 1.84 0.92 2.12
CA HIS A 131 0.66 1.79 2.04
C HIS A 131 -0.06 1.91 3.37
N PHE A 132 -0.23 0.79 4.09
CA PHE A 132 -0.91 0.78 5.38
C PHE A 132 -0.14 1.61 6.41
N VAL A 133 1.16 1.35 6.59
CA VAL A 133 2.00 2.02 7.59
C VAL A 133 2.11 3.51 7.29
N ARG A 134 2.33 3.88 6.03
CA ARG A 134 2.43 5.28 5.62
C ARG A 134 1.13 6.04 5.83
N SER A 135 0.00 5.44 5.44
CA SER A 135 -1.32 6.04 5.65
C SER A 135 -1.72 6.09 7.12
N TRP A 136 -1.46 5.03 7.88
CA TRP A 136 -1.78 4.98 9.30
C TRP A 136 -1.01 6.02 10.10
N LEU A 137 0.31 6.08 9.90
CA LEU A 137 1.22 6.94 10.65
C LEU A 137 1.58 8.23 9.89
N ASP A 138 0.85 8.57 8.83
CA ASP A 138 1.05 9.79 8.04
C ASP A 138 2.52 10.03 7.62
N LEU A 139 3.23 8.96 7.29
CA LEU A 139 4.67 9.02 7.03
C LEU A 139 5.02 9.69 5.70
N ASP A 140 4.06 9.88 4.80
CA ASP A 140 4.29 10.61 3.55
C ASP A 140 4.48 12.11 3.80
N ASN A 141 4.01 12.62 4.93
CA ASN A 141 4.21 14.00 5.37
C ASN A 141 5.58 14.26 6.07
N ILE A 142 6.38 13.21 6.31
CA ILE A 142 7.76 13.40 6.78
C ILE A 142 8.51 14.22 5.73
N GLY A 143 9.13 15.31 6.16
CA GLY A 143 9.84 16.25 5.28
C GLY A 143 8.98 17.41 4.78
N SER A 144 7.67 17.43 5.02
CA SER A 144 6.82 18.61 4.74
C SER A 144 7.21 19.83 5.58
N MET A 145 7.65 19.57 6.81
CA MET A 145 8.31 20.56 7.68
C MET A 145 9.72 20.04 8.02
N PRO A 146 10.69 20.20 7.11
CA PRO A 146 12.03 19.69 7.33
C PRO A 146 12.69 20.41 8.50
N PRO A 147 13.53 19.73 9.29
CA PRO A 147 14.27 20.34 10.37
C PRO A 147 15.06 21.57 9.91
N SER A 148 15.32 22.51 10.85
CA SER A 148 16.19 23.66 10.59
C SER A 148 17.53 23.20 10.00
N GLN A 149 18.15 24.05 9.19
CA GLN A 149 19.46 23.79 8.60
C GLN A 149 20.56 23.54 9.63
N ASP A 150 20.34 23.94 10.88
CA ASP A 150 21.24 23.63 11.99
C ASP A 150 21.35 22.13 12.29
N PHE A 151 20.35 21.35 11.89
CA PHE A 151 20.33 19.90 11.98
C PHE A 151 20.89 19.22 10.70
N LEU A 152 22.08 19.57 10.31
CA LEU A 152 22.73 19.10 9.07
C LEU A 152 22.73 17.56 8.91
N VAL A 153 22.74 16.81 10.00
CA VAL A 153 22.71 15.34 9.99
C VAL A 153 21.45 14.80 9.33
N TYR A 154 20.32 15.48 9.49
CA TYR A 154 19.04 15.08 8.88
C TYR A 154 19.11 15.07 7.35
N TYR A 155 19.85 15.99 6.77
CA TYR A 155 19.95 16.15 5.30
C TYR A 155 21.02 15.28 4.67
N ARG A 156 21.74 14.49 5.46
CA ARG A 156 22.78 13.57 4.99
C ARG A 156 22.23 12.14 4.88
N ASP A 157 22.83 11.38 3.97
CA ASP A 157 22.79 9.91 3.93
C ASP A 157 21.40 9.26 3.89
N ASN A 158 20.40 9.95 3.32
CA ASN A 158 19.02 9.45 3.22
C ASN A 158 18.38 9.08 4.58
N LEU A 159 18.71 9.79 5.65
CA LEU A 159 18.20 9.51 7.00
C LEU A 159 16.67 9.45 7.04
N GLU A 160 16.00 10.34 6.32
CA GLU A 160 14.53 10.36 6.21
C GLU A 160 13.99 9.05 5.61
N SER A 161 14.62 8.54 4.55
CA SER A 161 14.25 7.25 3.99
C SER A 161 14.49 6.12 4.98
N ALA A 162 15.63 6.13 5.67
CA ALA A 162 15.95 5.13 6.70
C ALA A 162 14.93 5.12 7.85
N MET A 163 14.43 6.29 8.27
CA MET A 163 13.37 6.42 9.28
C MET A 163 12.05 5.78 8.82
N ARG A 164 11.64 6.00 7.55
CA ARG A 164 10.45 5.34 6.99
C ARG A 164 10.65 3.84 6.89
N ASP A 165 11.78 3.41 6.36
CA ASP A 165 12.13 2.00 6.15
C ASP A 165 12.25 1.25 7.48
N GLU A 166 12.70 1.89 8.57
CA GLU A 166 12.68 1.36 9.94
C GLU A 166 11.27 0.93 10.33
N THR A 167 10.32 1.87 10.18
CA THR A 167 8.94 1.66 10.64
C THR A 167 8.22 0.62 9.78
N GLU A 168 8.42 0.64 8.46
CA GLU A 168 7.88 -0.37 7.55
C GLU A 168 8.45 -1.77 7.86
N THR A 169 9.76 -1.87 8.08
CA THR A 169 10.43 -3.13 8.39
C THR A 169 10.00 -3.68 9.75
N PHE A 170 9.84 -2.81 10.74
CA PHE A 170 9.36 -3.18 12.07
C PHE A 170 7.93 -3.74 11.99
N PHE A 171 7.02 -3.04 11.29
CA PHE A 171 5.65 -3.51 11.07
C PHE A 171 5.63 -4.86 10.35
N ARG A 172 6.45 -5.01 9.28
CA ARG A 172 6.59 -6.27 8.55
C ARG A 172 7.04 -7.41 9.47
N HIS A 173 8.01 -7.16 10.32
CA HIS A 173 8.50 -8.14 11.28
C HIS A 173 7.42 -8.60 12.27
N VAL A 174 6.64 -7.67 12.83
CA VAL A 174 5.52 -7.99 13.73
C VAL A 174 4.47 -8.83 13.00
N LEU A 175 4.13 -8.46 11.75
CA LEU A 175 3.15 -9.16 10.93
C LEU A 175 3.62 -10.58 10.57
N ASP A 176 4.84 -10.74 10.07
CA ASP A 176 5.38 -12.04 9.61
C ASP A 176 5.54 -13.05 10.73
N ASN A 177 5.86 -12.56 11.92
CA ASN A 177 6.05 -13.41 13.09
C ASN A 177 4.79 -13.52 13.96
N ASN A 178 3.67 -12.94 13.50
CA ASN A 178 2.40 -12.94 14.24
C ASN A 178 2.58 -12.50 15.71
N LEU A 179 3.38 -11.44 15.93
CA LEU A 179 3.66 -10.94 17.27
C LEU A 179 2.45 -10.15 17.80
N PRO A 180 2.30 -10.06 19.12
CA PRO A 180 1.17 -9.35 19.70
C PRO A 180 1.24 -7.84 19.43
N PRO A 181 0.10 -7.14 19.29
CA PRO A 181 0.07 -5.70 19.00
C PRO A 181 0.81 -4.82 20.02
N ARG A 182 1.01 -5.30 21.25
CA ARG A 182 1.80 -4.59 22.25
C ARG A 182 3.25 -4.31 21.82
N GLU A 183 3.80 -5.15 20.91
CA GLU A 183 5.14 -4.92 20.33
C GLU A 183 5.27 -3.54 19.68
N PHE A 184 4.16 -3.02 19.13
CA PHE A 184 4.15 -1.67 18.57
C PHE A 184 4.40 -0.58 19.62
N LEU A 185 4.19 -0.85 20.89
CA LEU A 185 4.32 0.14 21.97
C LEU A 185 5.57 -0.09 22.85
N ASP A 186 5.92 -1.35 23.14
CA ASP A 186 6.93 -1.68 24.17
C ASP A 186 8.11 -2.56 23.68
N ALA A 187 8.29 -2.72 22.36
CA ALA A 187 9.42 -3.47 21.82
C ALA A 187 10.76 -2.84 22.25
N ASN A 188 11.68 -3.66 22.72
CA ASN A 188 13.04 -3.27 23.09
C ASN A 188 14.07 -3.45 21.96
N TYR A 189 13.62 -3.42 20.73
CA TYR A 189 14.42 -3.52 19.50
C TYR A 189 13.83 -2.68 18.39
N SER A 190 14.66 -2.37 17.40
CA SER A 190 14.22 -1.80 16.12
C SER A 190 15.08 -2.34 14.98
N PHE A 191 14.87 -1.81 13.76
CA PHE A 191 15.61 -2.16 12.56
C PHE A 191 16.41 -0.94 12.08
N LEU A 192 17.72 -1.01 12.25
CA LEU A 192 18.61 0.12 12.00
C LEU A 192 19.65 -0.22 10.94
N ASN A 193 19.97 0.75 10.11
CA ASN A 193 21.20 0.81 9.35
C ASN A 193 22.22 1.70 10.09
N ARG A 194 23.43 1.87 9.53
CA ARG A 194 24.49 2.67 10.14
C ARG A 194 24.05 4.10 10.43
N GLU A 195 23.44 4.78 9.46
CA GLU A 195 23.07 6.20 9.54
C GLU A 195 22.04 6.42 10.65
N LEU A 196 21.04 5.57 10.69
CA LEU A 196 19.97 5.66 11.71
C LEU A 196 20.50 5.30 13.09
N ALA A 197 21.38 4.31 13.19
CA ALA A 197 22.02 3.95 14.47
C ALA A 197 22.90 5.09 15.00
N LEU A 198 23.67 5.73 14.15
CA LEU A 198 24.47 6.92 14.52
C LEU A 198 23.56 8.08 14.99
N HIS A 199 22.44 8.30 14.30
CA HIS A 199 21.45 9.30 14.68
C HIS A 199 20.83 8.99 16.04
N TYR A 200 20.65 7.73 16.39
CA TYR A 200 20.12 7.28 17.70
C TYR A 200 21.20 7.18 18.79
N GLY A 201 22.46 7.41 18.46
CA GLY A 201 23.59 7.26 19.39
C GLY A 201 23.93 5.79 19.69
N ILE A 202 23.55 4.87 18.81
CA ILE A 202 23.78 3.42 18.94
C ILE A 202 25.02 3.05 18.13
N GLN A 203 25.99 2.41 18.78
CA GLN A 203 27.26 2.00 18.17
C GLN A 203 27.21 0.55 17.65
N GLY A 204 28.16 0.21 16.76
CA GLY A 204 28.35 -1.15 16.29
C GLY A 204 27.43 -1.61 15.17
N VAL A 205 26.67 -0.70 14.55
CA VAL A 205 25.83 -0.99 13.39
C VAL A 205 26.51 -0.49 12.13
N GLU A 206 26.83 -1.38 11.20
CA GLU A 206 27.56 -1.06 9.97
C GLU A 206 26.76 -1.35 8.70
N GLY A 207 26.99 -0.54 7.64
CA GLY A 207 26.38 -0.69 6.32
C GLY A 207 24.95 -0.19 6.21
N ASN A 208 24.44 -0.20 4.97
CA ASN A 208 23.20 0.47 4.59
C ASN A 208 21.93 -0.40 4.75
N LYS A 209 22.11 -1.71 5.03
CA LYS A 209 20.97 -2.61 5.20
C LYS A 209 20.44 -2.54 6.63
N LEU A 210 19.11 -2.40 6.75
CA LEU A 210 18.44 -2.51 8.03
C LEU A 210 18.63 -3.90 8.62
N ARG A 211 18.91 -3.94 9.93
CA ARG A 211 19.03 -5.17 10.72
C ARG A 211 18.41 -4.98 12.08
N ARG A 212 17.93 -6.05 12.68
CA ARG A 212 17.38 -6.02 14.02
C ARG A 212 18.47 -5.68 15.03
N VAL A 213 18.25 -4.62 15.82
CA VAL A 213 19.17 -4.11 16.84
C VAL A 213 18.45 -4.00 18.16
N SER A 214 19.08 -4.45 19.25
CA SER A 214 18.55 -4.28 20.60
C SER A 214 18.61 -2.80 21.01
N LEU A 215 17.53 -2.31 21.60
CA LEU A 215 17.42 -0.99 22.20
C LEU A 215 17.53 -1.01 23.73
N SER A 216 17.92 -2.15 24.31
CA SER A 216 18.09 -2.30 25.76
C SER A 216 19.08 -1.25 26.28
N GLY A 217 18.66 -0.50 27.29
CA GLY A 217 19.46 0.62 27.83
C GLY A 217 19.28 1.95 27.08
N SER A 218 18.50 1.99 26.00
CA SER A 218 18.07 3.21 25.32
C SER A 218 16.74 3.70 25.90
N SER A 219 16.47 5.02 25.76
CA SER A 219 15.14 5.59 26.03
C SER A 219 14.14 5.36 24.89
N ARG A 220 14.54 4.67 23.82
CA ARG A 220 13.70 4.36 22.66
C ARG A 220 13.07 3.00 22.81
N GLY A 221 11.87 2.85 22.25
CA GLY A 221 11.16 1.57 22.19
C GLY A 221 9.87 1.70 21.41
N GLY A 222 9.48 0.63 20.71
CA GLY A 222 8.28 0.61 19.88
C GLY A 222 8.17 1.74 18.87
N LEU A 223 7.00 1.88 18.25
CA LEU A 223 6.75 2.91 17.23
C LEU A 223 6.95 4.35 17.73
N LEU A 224 6.61 4.60 19.01
CA LEU A 224 6.73 5.94 19.61
C LEU A 224 8.19 6.40 19.70
N GLY A 225 9.15 5.47 19.68
CA GLY A 225 10.58 5.74 19.68
C GLY A 225 11.20 5.88 18.29
N HIS A 226 10.46 5.56 17.21
CA HIS A 226 10.98 5.63 15.84
C HIS A 226 11.20 7.07 15.38
N GLY A 227 12.27 7.29 14.62
CA GLY A 227 12.58 8.60 14.05
C GLY A 227 11.45 9.14 13.17
N ALA A 228 10.83 8.29 12.37
CA ALA A 228 9.69 8.66 11.53
C ALA A 228 8.52 9.21 12.35
N PHE A 229 8.15 8.54 13.45
CA PHE A 229 7.08 8.95 14.34
C PHE A 229 7.38 10.32 14.99
N LEU A 230 8.61 10.46 15.48
CA LEU A 230 9.03 11.69 16.17
C LEU A 230 9.12 12.87 15.20
N THR A 231 9.57 12.64 13.96
CA THR A 231 9.68 13.69 12.93
C THR A 231 8.30 14.09 12.40
N ALA A 232 7.40 13.14 12.15
CA ALA A 232 6.03 13.42 11.69
C ALA A 232 5.22 14.25 12.70
N SER A 233 5.57 14.17 13.98
CA SER A 233 4.91 14.89 15.08
C SER A 233 5.73 16.08 15.60
N ALA A 234 6.68 16.62 14.81
CA ALA A 234 7.50 17.79 15.15
C ALA A 234 7.20 18.96 14.22
N ASN A 235 7.60 20.16 14.62
CA ASN A 235 7.43 21.40 13.83
C ASN A 235 8.70 21.81 13.05
N GLY A 236 9.70 20.95 12.97
CA GLY A 236 10.95 21.20 12.27
C GLY A 236 12.03 21.96 13.05
N VAL A 237 11.70 22.57 14.18
CA VAL A 237 12.66 23.29 15.07
C VAL A 237 12.70 22.62 16.44
N ASP A 238 11.55 22.54 17.08
CA ASP A 238 11.41 22.02 18.43
C ASP A 238 10.42 20.87 18.49
N THR A 239 10.53 20.08 19.54
CA THR A 239 9.50 19.11 19.90
C THR A 239 8.25 19.85 20.39
N SER A 240 7.12 19.63 19.71
CA SER A 240 5.82 20.12 20.16
C SER A 240 5.07 19.04 20.95
N PRO A 241 5.01 19.11 22.29
CA PRO A 241 4.28 18.12 23.10
C PRO A 241 2.79 18.05 22.74
N VAL A 242 2.17 19.20 22.42
CA VAL A 242 0.75 19.29 22.05
C VAL A 242 0.50 18.59 20.72
N VAL A 243 1.26 18.92 19.67
CA VAL A 243 1.14 18.28 18.35
C VAL A 243 1.37 16.77 18.47
N ARG A 244 2.39 16.37 19.23
CA ARG A 244 2.67 14.94 19.47
C ARG A 244 1.56 14.25 20.25
N GLY A 245 0.97 14.91 21.26
CA GLY A 245 -0.17 14.38 21.99
C GLY A 245 -1.38 14.16 21.09
N ILE A 246 -1.71 15.11 20.23
CA ILE A 246 -2.78 14.98 19.23
C ILE A 246 -2.48 13.84 18.25
N TYR A 247 -1.25 13.76 17.76
CA TYR A 247 -0.84 12.71 16.85
C TYR A 247 -0.98 11.29 17.47
N VAL A 248 -0.61 11.14 18.76
CA VAL A 248 -0.82 9.88 19.50
C VAL A 248 -2.30 9.56 19.66
N LEU A 249 -3.12 10.56 20.01
CA LEU A 249 -4.58 10.37 20.16
C LEU A 249 -5.19 9.89 18.85
N GLU A 250 -4.86 10.54 17.74
CA GLU A 250 -5.44 10.22 16.43
C GLU A 250 -4.91 8.91 15.84
N LYS A 251 -3.58 8.75 15.79
CA LYS A 251 -2.95 7.64 15.06
C LYS A 251 -2.86 6.34 15.85
N ILE A 252 -2.73 6.43 17.17
CA ILE A 252 -2.59 5.25 18.03
C ILE A 252 -3.89 4.90 18.74
N LEU A 253 -4.59 5.91 19.28
CA LEU A 253 -5.80 5.67 20.06
C LEU A 253 -7.09 5.81 19.26
N GLY A 254 -7.02 6.30 17.99
CA GLY A 254 -8.17 6.46 17.10
C GLY A 254 -9.18 7.51 17.58
N TYR A 255 -8.74 8.47 18.41
CA TYR A 255 -9.56 9.55 18.93
C TYR A 255 -9.18 10.88 18.30
N THR A 256 -10.10 11.51 17.58
CA THR A 256 -9.91 12.84 17.02
C THR A 256 -10.44 13.87 18.03
N PRO A 257 -9.57 14.74 18.60
CA PRO A 257 -10.00 15.79 19.49
C PRO A 257 -10.98 16.75 18.77
N PRO A 258 -11.95 17.33 19.50
CA PRO A 258 -12.79 18.38 18.92
C PRO A 258 -11.93 19.57 18.50
N PRO A 259 -12.37 20.33 17.47
CA PRO A 259 -11.67 21.55 17.09
C PRO A 259 -11.62 22.53 18.27
N PRO A 260 -10.56 23.36 18.36
CA PRO A 260 -10.48 24.37 19.40
C PRO A 260 -11.68 25.33 19.30
N PRO A 261 -12.09 25.94 20.43
CA PRO A 261 -13.12 26.98 20.41
C PRO A 261 -12.75 28.10 19.43
N PRO A 262 -13.74 28.81 18.83
CA PRO A 262 -13.50 29.82 17.80
C PRO A 262 -12.59 30.97 18.24
N ASP A 263 -12.52 31.22 19.55
CA ASP A 263 -11.78 32.34 20.14
C ASP A 263 -10.32 32.00 20.49
N VAL A 264 -9.90 30.76 20.26
CA VAL A 264 -8.52 30.32 20.49
C VAL A 264 -7.73 30.44 19.20
N PRO A 265 -6.68 31.27 19.14
CA PRO A 265 -5.82 31.38 17.99
C PRO A 265 -5.21 30.01 17.65
N ALA A 266 -5.17 29.67 16.36
CA ALA A 266 -4.46 28.48 15.92
C ALA A 266 -2.97 28.59 16.27
N VAL A 267 -2.41 27.56 16.90
CA VAL A 267 -0.95 27.47 17.08
C VAL A 267 -0.34 27.22 15.72
N GLU A 268 0.50 28.14 15.26
CA GLU A 268 1.23 27.92 14.01
C GLU A 268 2.17 26.73 14.17
N PRO A 269 2.06 25.73 13.33
CA PRO A 269 2.89 24.52 13.44
C PRO A 269 4.36 24.80 13.10
N ASP A 270 4.65 25.79 12.26
CA ASP A 270 6.01 26.17 11.85
C ASP A 270 6.43 27.50 12.52
N ILE A 271 7.31 27.39 13.48
CA ILE A 271 7.84 28.53 14.26
C ILE A 271 9.22 28.99 13.82
N ARG A 272 9.75 28.50 12.69
CA ARG A 272 11.13 28.81 12.24
C ARG A 272 11.41 30.31 12.06
N ASN A 273 10.39 31.09 11.80
CA ASN A 273 10.49 32.55 11.68
C ASN A 273 9.95 33.29 12.90
N ALA A 274 9.55 32.60 13.96
CA ALA A 274 9.07 33.23 15.16
C ALA A 274 10.27 33.80 15.97
N THR A 275 10.18 35.06 16.35
CA THR A 275 11.20 35.71 17.17
C THR A 275 10.93 35.59 18.68
N THR A 276 9.71 35.21 19.04
CA THR A 276 9.25 34.93 20.41
C THR A 276 8.15 33.86 20.37
N ILE A 277 8.09 33.04 21.39
CA ILE A 277 6.98 32.14 21.66
C ILE A 277 5.99 32.84 22.57
#